data_9221355556a6b0e4d2a28e66b957ada5
#
_entry.id   9221355556a6b0e4d2a28e66b957ada5
#
_cell.length_a   1.000
_cell.length_b   1.000
_cell.length_c   1.000
_cell.angle_alpha   90.00
_cell.angle_beta   90.00
_cell.angle_gamma   90.00
#
_symmetry.space_group_name_H-M   'P 1'
#
loop_
_entity.id
_entity.type
_entity.pdbx_description
1 polymer ?
#
loop_
_entity_poly.entity_id
_entity_poly.type
_entity_poly.pdbx_seq_one_letter_code
_entity_poly.pdbx_strand_id
1 'polypeptide(L)'
;MTQPLAPIRVQFAKAGNHYRLEASVSRLLPREVPQVVAAFTEVWTKPEEVECLAVGGVSGEAMILTLIAEHELRLNERPADIAHALTYAIWQKLDRYVKVTVETTYLGESPDAHFEYGEDQYAKAYGARFEN
;
A
#
# COMPACT_ATOMS: atom_id res chain seq x y z
N MET A 1 25.06 32.56 14.70
CA MET A 1 23.96 32.81 14.08
C MET A 1 23.43 32.01 12.98
N THR A 2 24.11 30.99 12.56
CA THR A 2 23.59 30.17 11.47
C THR A 2 22.98 28.88 11.95
N GLN A 3 23.00 28.67 13.21
CA GLN A 3 22.55 27.42 13.75
C GLN A 3 21.06 27.13 13.53
N PRO A 4 20.20 28.14 13.54
CA PRO A 4 18.78 27.82 13.36
C PRO A 4 18.43 27.18 12.03
N LEU A 5 19.29 27.35 11.04
CA LEU A 5 18.96 26.80 9.72
C LEU A 5 19.07 25.28 9.68
N ALA A 6 19.99 24.72 10.47
CA ALA A 6 20.18 23.28 10.43
C ALA A 6 18.94 22.50 10.86
N PRO A 7 18.27 22.85 11.98
CA PRO A 7 17.06 22.16 12.34
C PRO A 7 15.95 22.27 11.30
N ILE A 8 15.84 23.44 10.68
CA ILE A 8 14.83 23.64 9.67
C ILE A 8 15.09 22.75 8.47
N ARG A 9 16.33 22.63 8.06
CA ARG A 9 16.67 21.77 6.94
C ARG A 9 16.35 20.32 7.22
N VAL A 10 16.62 19.88 8.44
CA VAL A 10 16.32 18.50 8.80
C VAL A 10 14.84 18.25 8.70
N GLN A 11 14.03 19.19 9.17
CA GLN A 11 12.60 19.03 9.10
C GLN A 11 12.10 18.96 7.67
N PHE A 12 12.62 19.79 6.80
CA PHE A 12 12.22 19.76 5.41
C PHE A 12 12.63 18.46 4.74
N ALA A 13 13.81 17.96 5.06
CA ALA A 13 14.25 16.71 4.49
C ALA A 13 13.34 15.58 4.88
N LYS A 14 12.92 15.54 6.14
CA LYS A 14 12.00 14.52 6.58
C LYS A 14 10.64 14.68 5.93
N ALA A 15 10.13 15.90 5.87
CA ALA A 15 8.84 16.14 5.25
C ALA A 15 8.84 15.73 3.79
N GLY A 16 9.99 15.90 3.12
CA GLY A 16 10.07 15.59 1.71
C GLY A 16 9.91 14.12 1.38
N ASN A 17 10.06 13.25 2.38
CA ASN A 17 9.96 11.80 2.16
C ASN A 17 8.82 11.16 2.92
N HIS A 18 8.08 11.93 3.70
CA HIS A 18 7.08 11.37 4.60
C HIS A 18 5.73 11.30 3.93
N TYR A 19 5.16 10.12 3.88
CA TYR A 19 3.90 9.87 3.21
C TYR A 19 2.97 9.06 4.10
N ARG A 20 1.68 9.30 3.92
CA ARG A 20 0.64 8.45 4.46
C ARG A 20 0.20 7.52 3.34
N LEU A 21 0.24 6.23 3.60
CA LEU A 21 -0.15 5.24 2.60
C LEU A 21 -1.38 4.49 3.10
N GLU A 22 -2.38 4.42 2.23
CA GLU A 22 -3.61 3.69 2.50
C GLU A 22 -3.79 2.65 1.43
N ALA A 23 -3.91 1.38 1.83
CA ALA A 23 -4.10 0.29 0.89
C ALA A 23 -5.42 -0.42 1.20
N SER A 24 -6.22 -0.65 0.17
CA SER A 24 -7.48 -1.37 0.29
C SER A 24 -7.44 -2.60 -0.59
N VAL A 25 -7.83 -3.74 -0.02
CA VAL A 25 -7.85 -5.00 -0.72
C VAL A 25 -9.27 -5.55 -0.68
N SER A 26 -9.83 -5.84 -1.85
CA SER A 26 -11.22 -6.29 -1.98
C SER A 26 -11.30 -7.80 -2.08
N ARG A 27 -12.46 -8.33 -1.69
CA ARG A 27 -12.79 -9.76 -1.80
C ARG A 27 -11.81 -10.64 -1.06
N LEU A 28 -11.45 -10.20 0.11
CA LEU A 28 -10.50 -10.91 0.95
C LEU A 28 -11.25 -11.86 1.86
N LEU A 29 -10.67 -13.04 2.09
CA LEU A 29 -11.23 -13.97 3.06
C LEU A 29 -10.61 -13.69 4.43
N PRO A 30 -11.36 -13.98 5.51
CA PRO A 30 -10.82 -13.70 6.85
C PRO A 30 -9.45 -14.32 7.11
N ARG A 31 -9.22 -15.53 6.61
CA ARG A 31 -7.94 -16.19 6.85
C ARG A 31 -6.79 -15.56 6.09
N GLU A 32 -7.10 -14.73 5.11
CA GLU A 32 -6.07 -14.05 4.31
C GLU A 32 -5.62 -12.73 4.91
N VAL A 33 -6.37 -12.22 5.88
CA VAL A 33 -6.05 -10.92 6.47
C VAL A 33 -4.62 -10.87 7.02
N PRO A 34 -4.16 -11.87 7.80
CA PRO A 34 -2.79 -11.80 8.32
C PRO A 34 -1.73 -11.76 7.23
N GLN A 35 -2.00 -12.40 6.09
CA GLN A 35 -1.05 -12.39 4.98
C GLN A 35 -0.92 -11.01 4.36
N VAL A 36 -2.06 -10.31 4.22
CA VAL A 36 -2.03 -8.96 3.66
C VAL A 36 -1.37 -8.00 4.64
N VAL A 37 -1.65 -8.15 5.93
CA VAL A 37 -1.00 -7.33 6.95
C VAL A 37 0.51 -7.55 6.92
N ALA A 38 0.94 -8.81 6.74
CA ALA A 38 2.36 -9.11 6.66
C ALA A 38 3.01 -8.44 5.43
N ALA A 39 2.33 -8.49 4.28
CA ALA A 39 2.84 -7.85 3.08
C ALA A 39 2.99 -6.34 3.29
N PHE A 40 1.97 -5.73 3.88
CA PHE A 40 1.99 -4.29 4.16
C PHE A 40 3.16 -3.93 5.08
N THR A 41 3.35 -4.73 6.11
CA THR A 41 4.42 -4.49 7.08
C THR A 41 5.80 -4.64 6.44
N GLU A 42 5.95 -5.64 5.58
CA GLU A 42 7.25 -5.91 4.94
C GLU A 42 7.62 -4.85 3.92
N VAL A 43 6.63 -4.38 3.15
CA VAL A 43 6.91 -3.44 2.07
C VAL A 43 6.90 -2.00 2.58
N TRP A 44 6.00 -1.68 3.49
CA TRP A 44 5.84 -0.32 3.96
C TRP A 44 6.22 -0.19 5.43
N THR A 45 5.29 -0.48 6.32
CA THR A 45 5.57 -0.49 7.75
C THR A 45 4.36 -1.10 8.45
N LYS A 46 4.45 -1.26 9.74
CA LYS A 46 3.35 -1.81 10.52
C LYS A 46 2.13 -0.90 10.39
N PRO A 47 0.96 -1.43 10.08
CA PRO A 47 -0.23 -0.58 9.95
C PRO A 47 -0.58 0.08 11.28
N GLU A 48 -0.91 1.37 11.19
CA GLU A 48 -1.39 2.14 12.33
C GLU A 48 -2.88 2.00 12.48
N GLU A 49 -3.59 1.81 11.36
CA GLU A 49 -5.03 1.60 11.37
C GLU A 49 -5.36 0.42 10.49
N VAL A 50 -6.27 -0.40 10.97
CA VAL A 50 -6.75 -1.58 10.26
C VAL A 50 -8.27 -1.56 10.30
N GLU A 51 -8.90 -1.61 9.13
CA GLU A 51 -10.35 -1.59 9.04
C GLU A 51 -10.81 -2.72 8.15
N CYS A 52 -11.75 -3.51 8.63
CA CYS A 52 -12.35 -4.61 7.87
C CYS A 52 -13.82 -4.36 7.72
N LEU A 53 -14.32 -4.40 6.48
CA LEU A 53 -15.73 -4.25 6.21
C LEU A 53 -16.22 -5.49 5.49
N ALA A 54 -17.25 -6.13 6.04
CA ALA A 54 -17.90 -7.23 5.37
C ALA A 54 -18.67 -6.70 4.18
N VAL A 55 -18.57 -7.37 3.04
CA VAL A 55 -19.21 -6.92 1.81
C VAL A 55 -20.10 -8.00 1.27
N GLY A 56 -21.30 -7.61 0.85
CA GLY A 56 -22.21 -8.50 0.17
C GLY A 56 -22.73 -9.51 1.10
N GLY A 57 -23.16 -9.92 1.66
CA GLY A 57 -23.75 -10.57 2.65
C GLY A 57 -24.19 -11.98 2.59
N VAL A 58 -24.27 -12.60 1.49
CA VAL A 58 -24.82 -13.94 1.53
C VAL A 58 -23.97 -14.87 2.36
N SER A 59 -22.69 -14.91 2.10
CA SER A 59 -21.81 -15.77 2.88
C SER A 59 -21.15 -15.05 4.04
N GLY A 60 -21.09 -13.73 3.98
CA GLY A 60 -20.43 -12.95 5.01
C GLY A 60 -18.94 -13.17 5.07
N GLU A 61 -18.37 -13.83 4.09
CA GLU A 61 -16.95 -14.17 4.13
C GLU A 61 -16.05 -13.18 3.42
N ALA A 62 -16.57 -12.55 2.37
CA ALA A 62 -15.75 -11.59 1.64
C ALA A 62 -15.73 -10.27 2.38
N MET A 63 -14.58 -9.63 2.38
CA MET A 63 -14.42 -8.36 3.06
C MET A 63 -13.48 -7.45 2.31
N ILE A 64 -13.55 -6.16 2.62
CA ILE A 64 -12.58 -5.18 2.18
C ILE A 64 -11.72 -4.84 3.39
N LEU A 65 -10.41 -5.00 3.21
CA LEU A 65 -9.45 -4.68 4.25
C LEU A 65 -8.74 -3.39 3.88
N THR A 66 -8.72 -2.43 4.78
CA THR A 66 -8.01 -1.17 4.58
C THR A 66 -6.94 -1.02 5.64
N LEU A 67 -5.72 -0.74 5.21
CA LEU A 67 -4.57 -0.56 6.08
C LEU A 67 -3.97 0.81 5.83
N ILE A 68 -3.65 1.51 6.91
CA ILE A 68 -3.12 2.86 6.82
C ILE A 68 -1.91 3.00 7.72
N ALA A 69 -0.86 3.63 7.22
CA ALA A 69 0.31 3.97 8.04
C ALA A 69 1.12 5.06 7.37
N GLU A 70 1.79 5.85 8.21
CA GLU A 70 2.71 6.89 7.75
C GLU A 70 4.14 6.38 7.87
N HIS A 71 4.94 6.66 6.87
CA HIS A 71 6.33 6.26 6.88
C HIS A 71 7.09 7.05 5.83
N GLU A 72 8.39 6.90 5.81
CA GLU A 72 9.23 7.60 4.87
C GLU A 72 9.56 6.72 3.67
N LEU A 73 9.52 7.32 2.48
CA LEU A 73 10.02 6.65 1.30
C LEU A 73 11.54 6.61 1.34
N ARG A 74 12.12 5.58 0.79
CA ARG A 74 13.56 5.48 0.66
C ARG A 74 14.04 6.45 -0.40
N LEU A 75 15.33 6.75 -0.34
CA LEU A 75 15.92 7.59 -1.34
C LEU A 75 15.71 6.98 -2.73
N ASN A 76 15.30 7.80 -3.66
CA ASN A 76 15.02 7.39 -5.05
C ASN A 76 13.77 6.54 -5.24
N GLU A 77 13.01 6.33 -4.20
CA GLU A 77 11.73 5.64 -4.29
C GLU A 77 10.61 6.63 -4.53
N ARG A 78 9.65 6.25 -5.35
CA ARG A 78 8.47 7.07 -5.64
C ARG A 78 7.23 6.37 -5.10
N PRO A 79 6.14 7.12 -4.90
CA PRO A 79 4.88 6.48 -4.47
C PRO A 79 4.45 5.34 -5.37
N ALA A 80 4.63 5.46 -6.68
CA ALA A 80 4.26 4.38 -7.59
C ALA A 80 5.06 3.12 -7.34
N ASP A 81 6.33 3.26 -6.97
CA ASP A 81 7.18 2.10 -6.72
C ASP A 81 6.68 1.32 -5.50
N ILE A 82 6.31 2.03 -4.44
CA ILE A 82 5.80 1.39 -3.23
C ILE A 82 4.45 0.74 -3.50
N ALA A 83 3.58 1.43 -4.22
CA ALA A 83 2.26 0.89 -4.54
C ALA A 83 2.40 -0.42 -5.32
N HIS A 84 3.31 -0.44 -6.27
CA HIS A 84 3.59 -1.61 -7.10
C HIS A 84 4.12 -2.76 -6.25
N ALA A 85 5.14 -2.47 -5.45
CA ALA A 85 5.78 -3.50 -4.62
C ALA A 85 4.78 -4.10 -3.62
N LEU A 86 3.95 -3.26 -3.03
CA LEU A 86 2.96 -3.72 -2.08
C LEU A 86 1.93 -4.63 -2.75
N THR A 87 1.43 -4.20 -3.91
CA THR A 87 0.43 -4.98 -4.62
C THR A 87 0.98 -6.34 -5.01
N TYR A 88 2.20 -6.38 -5.55
CA TYR A 88 2.82 -7.64 -5.94
C TYR A 88 3.06 -8.54 -4.74
N ALA A 89 3.47 -7.97 -3.61
CA ALA A 89 3.67 -8.76 -2.40
C ALA A 89 2.36 -9.40 -1.93
N ILE A 90 1.27 -8.64 -2.01
CA ILE A 90 -0.05 -9.17 -1.64
C ILE A 90 -0.44 -10.32 -2.56
N TRP A 91 -0.34 -10.10 -3.87
CA TRP A 91 -0.69 -11.14 -4.83
C TRP A 91 0.14 -12.40 -4.64
N GLN A 92 1.43 -12.25 -4.34
CA GLN A 92 2.30 -13.41 -4.13
C GLN A 92 1.92 -14.17 -2.89
N LYS A 93 1.65 -13.47 -1.80
CA LYS A 93 1.31 -14.15 -0.54
C LYS A 93 -0.02 -14.87 -0.64
N LEU A 94 -0.98 -14.29 -1.35
CA LEU A 94 -2.29 -14.92 -1.50
C LEU A 94 -2.32 -15.96 -2.61
N ASP A 95 -1.36 -15.89 -3.52
CA ASP A 95 -1.29 -16.78 -4.69
C ASP A 95 -2.57 -16.70 -5.52
N ARG A 96 -3.15 -15.52 -5.62
CA ARG A 96 -4.34 -15.30 -6.43
C ARG A 96 -4.53 -13.81 -6.64
N TYR A 97 -5.43 -13.48 -7.57
CA TYR A 97 -5.78 -12.10 -7.82
C TYR A 97 -6.76 -11.58 -6.78
N VAL A 98 -6.50 -10.39 -6.28
CA VAL A 98 -7.45 -9.54 -5.57
C VAL A 98 -7.23 -8.12 -6.05
N LYS A 99 -8.29 -7.33 -6.07
CA LYS A 99 -8.15 -5.93 -6.45
C LYS A 99 -7.48 -5.16 -5.31
N VAL A 100 -6.46 -4.40 -5.65
CA VAL A 100 -5.73 -3.59 -4.68
C VAL A 100 -5.78 -2.13 -5.11
N THR A 101 -6.10 -1.27 -4.19
CA THR A 101 -6.11 0.18 -4.41
C THR A 101 -5.15 0.80 -3.40
N VAL A 102 -4.25 1.65 -3.87
CA VAL A 102 -3.27 2.29 -3.01
C VAL A 102 -3.36 3.80 -3.20
N GLU A 103 -3.44 4.52 -2.08
CA GLU A 103 -3.39 5.98 -2.11
C GLU A 103 -2.23 6.44 -1.25
N THR A 104 -1.47 7.40 -1.78
CA THR A 104 -0.39 8.00 -1.02
C THR A 104 -0.63 9.48 -0.90
N THR A 105 -0.42 10.00 0.30
CA THR A 105 -0.58 11.42 0.57
C THR A 105 0.73 11.94 1.11
N TYR A 106 1.27 12.93 0.42
CA TYR A 106 2.50 13.58 0.83
C TYR A 106 2.20 14.50 2.01
N LEU A 107 2.82 14.25 3.13
CA LEU A 107 2.47 14.99 4.35
C LEU A 107 3.06 16.39 4.40
N GLY A 108 4.08 16.68 3.61
CA GLY A 108 4.62 18.02 3.55
C GLY A 108 3.77 18.95 2.72
N GLU A 109 3.34 18.47 1.56
CA GLU A 109 2.50 19.23 0.61
C GLU A 109 1.84 18.26 -0.34
N SER A 110 0.61 18.52 -0.69
CA SER A 110 -0.08 17.76 -1.72
C SER A 110 0.68 17.80 -3.02
N PRO A 111 0.37 16.96 -4.00
CA PRO A 111 -0.88 16.24 -4.21
C PRO A 111 -0.86 14.82 -3.73
N ASP A 112 -2.05 14.27 -3.70
CA ASP A 112 -2.25 12.85 -3.44
C ASP A 112 -2.02 12.07 -4.73
N ALA A 113 -1.68 10.80 -4.58
CA ALA A 113 -1.57 9.89 -5.71
C ALA A 113 -2.45 8.68 -5.43
N HIS A 114 -3.08 8.18 -6.49
CA HIS A 114 -4.03 7.08 -6.40
C HIS A 114 -3.66 6.03 -7.43
N PHE A 115 -3.57 4.78 -7.01
CA PHE A 115 -3.18 3.67 -7.88
C PHE A 115 -4.18 2.53 -7.74
N GLU A 116 -4.64 2.00 -8.87
CA GLU A 116 -5.55 0.86 -8.85
C GLU A 116 -4.93 -0.30 -9.60
N TYR A 117 -5.04 -1.49 -9.00
CA TYR A 117 -4.47 -2.70 -9.58
C TYR A 117 -5.58 -3.72 -9.72
N GLY A 118 -6.10 -3.84 -10.94
CA GLY A 118 -7.18 -4.74 -11.27
C GLY A 118 -6.70 -5.96 -12.01
N GLU A 119 -7.63 -6.64 -12.65
CA GLU A 119 -7.33 -7.87 -13.37
C GLU A 119 -6.33 -7.67 -14.50
N ASP A 120 -6.40 -6.52 -15.17
CA ASP A 120 -5.49 -6.25 -16.29
C ASP A 120 -4.05 -6.22 -15.80
N GLN A 121 -3.81 -5.56 -14.69
CA GLN A 121 -2.45 -5.48 -14.15
C GLN A 121 -1.97 -6.84 -13.65
N TYR A 122 -2.87 -7.61 -13.07
CA TYR A 122 -2.53 -8.95 -12.61
C TYR A 122 -2.17 -9.83 -13.80
N ALA A 123 -2.96 -9.76 -14.88
CA ALA A 123 -2.70 -10.55 -16.06
C ALA A 123 -1.36 -10.18 -16.69
N LYS A 124 -1.03 -8.89 -16.72
CA LYS A 124 0.27 -8.48 -17.25
C LYS A 124 1.42 -9.01 -16.42
N ALA A 125 1.26 -9.03 -15.11
CA ALA A 125 2.33 -9.49 -14.23
C ALA A 125 2.56 -10.99 -14.33
N TYR A 126 1.49 -11.75 -14.50
CA TYR A 126 1.56 -13.22 -14.42
C TYR A 126 1.14 -13.93 -15.70
N GLY A 127 0.69 -13.19 -16.71
CA GLY A 127 0.15 -13.81 -17.92
C GLY A 127 1.11 -14.76 -18.61
N ALA A 128 2.35 -14.36 -18.71
CA ALA A 128 3.34 -15.19 -19.40
C ALA A 128 3.53 -16.54 -18.71
N ARG A 129 3.29 -16.60 -17.42
CA ARG A 129 3.44 -17.84 -16.66
C ARG A 129 2.36 -18.86 -17.03
N PHE A 130 1.21 -18.37 -17.46
CA PHE A 130 0.08 -19.23 -17.73
C PHE A 130 -0.06 -19.57 -19.21
N GLU A 131 0.61 -18.83 -20.06
CA GLU A 131 0.53 -19.08 -21.49
C GLU A 131 1.49 -20.16 -21.93
N ASN A 132 2.43 -20.48 -21.10
CA ASN A 132 3.36 -21.54 -21.41
C ASN A 132 2.90 -22.83 -20.78
#